data_bea1ac794c1662c072791f3235992e22
#
_entry.id   bea1ac794c1662c072791f3235992e22
#
_cell.length_a   1.000
_cell.length_b   1.000
_cell.length_c   1.000
_cell.angle_alpha   90.00
_cell.angle_beta   90.00
_cell.angle_gamma   90.00
#
_symmetry.space_group_name_H-M   'P 1'
#
loop_
_entity.id
_entity.type
_entity.pdbx_description
1 polymer ?
#
loop_
_entity_poly.entity_id
_entity_poly.type
_entity_poly.pdbx_seq_one_letter_code
_entity_poly.pdbx_strand_id
1 'polypeptide(L)'
;MTSRCLSILIIATIICICIVNSTLAQISPDRSAFDRQNQMFGPPLFLYDTYYFLTRDSLDNTLNYRLHVYVAFANDILQFVKERQGHFTASYDLFVSIFDHKGNHIAEKLAGNDINVPTFEATNSREMLNKHQLQFDLIPAQYKLVLNLTDHDTQKSLHREKKIDINSFAQDKISVSAIIFADKLITNSLKNIQEISPNLNRNFVDPKSDFWAYFEIYPASTSSILKFNYTVTDAADQAIIRNEREIKASNKIMPYVLNLGNDIKTPGRYTLIIQLEEKTEKAITEAKFSANWSNFEFSKLNINTAIETLKEFVPEKDIKNILQTPDSTKEAWFELFWKERDPTPDTDKNELQEEFYHRVDFANNNFTVNALDKEGWKTDRGNIYVKYGPPTDVERHQDQLNLPPYEIWYYEKLDRRYYFEDKSGVGDFQLVRIE
;
A
#
# COMPACT_ATOMS: atom_id res chain seq x y z
N MET A 1 -51.06 -44.34 -3.07
CA MET A 1 -50.14 -43.94 -1.97
C MET A 1 -48.86 -43.40 -2.56
N THR A 2 -48.89 -42.22 -3.19
CA THR A 2 -47.70 -41.52 -3.72
C THR A 2 -48.06 -40.07 -3.98
N SER A 3 -48.21 -39.25 -2.92
CA SER A 3 -48.47 -37.81 -3.13
C SER A 3 -48.26 -36.96 -1.87
N ARG A 4 -47.35 -37.34 -0.96
CA ARG A 4 -47.09 -36.55 0.27
C ARG A 4 -45.62 -36.26 0.58
N CYS A 5 -44.65 -36.66 -0.26
CA CYS A 5 -43.23 -36.41 -0.02
C CYS A 5 -42.60 -35.26 -0.81
N LEU A 6 -43.36 -34.60 -1.71
CA LEU A 6 -42.77 -33.53 -2.56
C LEU A 6 -43.00 -32.10 -2.03
N SER A 7 -43.81 -31.93 -0.98
CA SER A 7 -44.19 -30.58 -0.48
C SER A 7 -43.35 -30.08 0.68
N ILE A 8 -42.45 -30.87 1.25
CA ILE A 8 -41.64 -30.47 2.40
C ILE A 8 -40.25 -29.95 1.97
N LEU A 9 -39.78 -30.29 0.77
CA LEU A 9 -38.47 -29.85 0.28
C LEU A 9 -38.47 -28.42 -0.30
N ILE A 10 -39.62 -27.88 -0.70
CA ILE A 10 -39.78 -26.57 -1.31
C ILE A 10 -39.86 -25.44 -0.22
N ILE A 11 -40.31 -25.76 0.99
CA ILE A 11 -40.48 -24.77 2.06
C ILE A 11 -39.16 -24.47 2.78
N ALA A 12 -38.21 -25.42 2.83
CA ALA A 12 -36.91 -25.18 3.47
C ALA A 12 -35.96 -24.32 2.61
N THR A 13 -36.10 -24.33 1.27
CA THR A 13 -35.32 -23.48 0.34
C THR A 13 -35.82 -22.05 0.30
N ILE A 14 -37.11 -21.80 0.48
CA ILE A 14 -37.68 -20.43 0.42
C ILE A 14 -37.35 -19.61 1.68
N ILE A 15 -37.17 -20.22 2.84
CA ILE A 15 -36.85 -19.51 4.09
C ILE A 15 -35.37 -19.09 4.13
N CYS A 16 -34.47 -19.84 3.48
CA CYS A 16 -33.05 -19.46 3.40
C CYS A 16 -32.79 -18.29 2.43
N ILE A 17 -33.60 -18.13 1.38
CA ILE A 17 -33.49 -17.08 0.36
C ILE A 17 -33.95 -15.71 0.90
N CYS A 18 -34.90 -15.65 1.81
CA CYS A 18 -35.43 -14.38 2.34
C CYS A 18 -34.51 -13.69 3.34
N ILE A 19 -33.59 -14.39 4.02
CA ILE A 19 -32.69 -13.81 5.03
C ILE A 19 -31.43 -13.21 4.37
N VAL A 20 -30.99 -13.74 3.24
CA VAL A 20 -29.79 -13.27 2.52
C VAL A 20 -30.09 -12.05 1.65
N ASN A 21 -31.32 -11.92 1.13
CA ASN A 21 -31.69 -10.76 0.29
C ASN A 21 -31.78 -9.43 1.03
N SER A 22 -31.92 -9.42 2.36
CA SER A 22 -32.03 -8.15 3.11
C SER A 22 -30.69 -7.46 3.37
N THR A 23 -29.57 -8.21 3.36
CA THR A 23 -28.25 -7.63 3.65
C THR A 23 -27.51 -7.17 2.39
N LEU A 24 -27.77 -7.77 1.23
CA LEU A 24 -27.13 -7.36 -0.03
C LEU A 24 -27.89 -6.23 -0.76
N ALA A 25 -29.18 -6.02 -0.46
CA ALA A 25 -29.97 -4.92 -1.02
C ALA A 25 -29.44 -3.50 -0.65
N GLN A 26 -28.43 -3.43 0.22
CA GLN A 26 -27.79 -2.16 0.60
C GLN A 26 -26.56 -1.78 -0.27
N ILE A 27 -26.14 -2.65 -1.20
CA ILE A 27 -25.10 -2.31 -2.16
C ILE A 27 -25.74 -1.54 -3.31
N SER A 28 -25.60 -0.24 -3.31
CA SER A 28 -26.16 0.63 -4.38
C SER A 28 -25.23 0.64 -5.59
N PRO A 29 -25.75 0.44 -6.82
CA PRO A 29 -24.97 0.47 -8.05
C PRO A 29 -24.62 1.89 -8.55
N ASP A 30 -24.80 2.95 -7.74
CA ASP A 30 -24.49 4.31 -8.17
C ASP A 30 -22.99 4.58 -8.23
N ARG A 31 -22.38 4.23 -9.39
CA ARG A 31 -20.96 4.47 -9.69
C ARG A 31 -20.56 5.95 -9.59
N SER A 32 -21.46 6.88 -9.93
CA SER A 32 -21.12 8.31 -9.93
C SER A 32 -21.00 8.88 -8.52
N ALA A 33 -21.69 8.30 -7.56
CA ALA A 33 -21.55 8.62 -6.14
C ALA A 33 -20.29 7.95 -5.55
N PHE A 34 -19.99 6.72 -5.96
CA PHE A 34 -18.81 5.97 -5.54
C PHE A 34 -17.50 6.63 -5.97
N ASP A 35 -17.37 7.02 -7.23
CA ASP A 35 -16.15 7.69 -7.75
C ASP A 35 -15.91 9.05 -7.10
N ARG A 36 -16.94 9.80 -6.77
CA ARG A 36 -16.86 11.08 -6.05
C ARG A 36 -16.52 10.93 -4.57
N GLN A 37 -17.00 9.86 -3.92
CA GLN A 37 -16.74 9.59 -2.50
C GLN A 37 -15.41 8.89 -2.25
N ASN A 38 -14.88 8.11 -3.21
CA ASN A 38 -13.56 7.47 -3.10
C ASN A 38 -12.42 8.49 -2.91
N GLN A 39 -12.60 9.72 -3.33
CA GLN A 39 -11.65 10.80 -3.10
C GLN A 39 -11.66 11.33 -1.66
N MET A 40 -12.67 11.04 -0.86
CA MET A 40 -12.85 11.67 0.46
C MET A 40 -12.46 10.81 1.67
N PHE A 41 -12.30 9.46 1.55
CA PHE A 41 -12.36 8.61 2.75
C PHE A 41 -11.33 7.47 2.81
N GLY A 42 -10.13 7.76 3.17
CA GLY A 42 -9.10 6.81 3.62
C GLY A 42 -8.25 7.47 4.71
N PRO A 43 -7.32 6.79 5.40
CA PRO A 43 -6.41 7.46 6.32
C PRO A 43 -5.67 8.57 5.59
N PRO A 44 -5.29 9.66 6.28
CA PRO A 44 -4.47 10.69 5.65
C PRO A 44 -3.25 10.00 5.05
N LEU A 45 -3.10 10.14 3.73
CA LEU A 45 -2.03 9.49 3.01
C LEU A 45 -0.74 10.28 3.25
N PHE A 46 -0.08 9.95 4.36
CA PHE A 46 1.25 10.45 4.69
C PHE A 46 2.24 9.29 4.66
N LEU A 47 2.92 9.13 3.54
CA LEU A 47 3.88 8.07 3.29
C LEU A 47 5.29 8.61 3.44
N TYR A 48 6.18 7.81 4.00
CA TYR A 48 7.60 8.11 4.00
C TYR A 48 8.42 6.84 4.01
N ASP A 49 9.60 6.89 3.41
CA ASP A 49 10.58 5.83 3.51
C ASP A 49 12.00 6.40 3.49
N THR A 50 12.96 5.58 3.93
CA THR A 50 14.35 5.99 4.08
C THR A 50 15.27 4.93 3.52
N TYR A 51 16.25 5.38 2.73
CA TYR A 51 17.28 4.54 2.14
C TYR A 51 18.63 5.22 2.28
N TYR A 52 19.68 4.49 2.54
CA TYR A 52 21.03 5.05 2.56
C TYR A 52 21.95 4.34 1.57
N PHE A 53 22.80 5.13 0.95
CA PHE A 53 23.72 4.68 -0.09
C PHE A 53 25.11 5.21 0.19
N LEU A 54 26.13 4.53 -0.34
CA LEU A 54 27.48 5.06 -0.37
C LEU A 54 27.53 6.25 -1.33
N THR A 55 28.18 7.31 -0.91
CA THR A 55 28.53 8.45 -1.75
C THR A 55 30.00 8.79 -1.58
N ARG A 56 30.58 9.45 -2.58
CA ARG A 56 31.94 9.96 -2.49
C ARG A 56 31.87 11.46 -2.25
N ASP A 57 32.63 11.92 -1.28
CA ASP A 57 32.86 13.34 -1.14
C ASP A 57 33.66 13.84 -2.36
N SER A 58 33.24 14.96 -2.94
CA SER A 58 33.87 15.54 -4.13
C SER A 58 35.21 16.22 -3.82
N LEU A 59 35.49 16.56 -2.55
CA LEU A 59 36.67 17.32 -2.13
C LEU A 59 37.83 16.37 -1.77
N ASP A 60 37.57 15.37 -0.95
CA ASP A 60 38.63 14.49 -0.40
C ASP A 60 38.51 13.02 -0.86
N ASN A 61 37.48 12.72 -1.68
CA ASN A 61 37.19 11.39 -2.20
C ASN A 61 36.90 10.34 -1.12
N THR A 62 36.53 10.79 0.11
CA THR A 62 36.11 9.89 1.19
C THR A 62 34.75 9.28 0.89
N LEU A 63 34.53 8.06 1.41
CA LEU A 63 33.24 7.37 1.31
C LEU A 63 32.37 7.77 2.50
N ASN A 64 31.26 8.42 2.23
CA ASN A 64 30.24 8.78 3.19
C ASN A 64 28.93 8.02 2.90
N TYR A 65 27.99 8.11 3.81
CA TYR A 65 26.65 7.55 3.65
C TYR A 65 25.65 8.67 3.48
N ARG A 66 24.93 8.65 2.38
CA ARG A 66 23.83 9.57 2.11
C ARG A 66 22.51 8.91 2.40
N LEU A 67 21.85 9.39 3.46
CA LEU A 67 20.48 9.04 3.78
C LEU A 67 19.53 9.85 2.90
N HIS A 68 18.71 9.16 2.12
CA HIS A 68 17.59 9.71 1.38
C HIS A 68 16.31 9.51 2.18
N VAL A 69 15.59 10.59 2.44
CA VAL A 69 14.26 10.58 3.06
C VAL A 69 13.27 11.00 2.00
N TYR A 70 12.39 10.10 1.64
CA TYR A 70 11.28 10.36 0.72
C TYR A 70 10.00 10.52 1.51
N VAL A 71 9.25 11.57 1.21
CA VAL A 71 7.96 11.85 1.84
C VAL A 71 6.95 12.13 0.74
N ALA A 72 5.75 11.58 0.87
CA ALA A 72 4.62 11.89 0.00
C ALA A 72 3.34 11.97 0.81
N PHE A 73 2.54 13.00 0.58
CA PHE A 73 1.24 13.13 1.23
C PHE A 73 0.20 13.72 0.29
N ALA A 74 -1.05 13.34 0.51
CA ALA A 74 -2.17 13.78 -0.30
C ALA A 74 -2.67 15.18 0.14
N ASN A 75 -3.37 15.86 -0.76
CA ASN A 75 -3.93 17.19 -0.48
C ASN A 75 -4.93 17.19 0.67
N ASP A 76 -5.66 16.08 0.90
CA ASP A 76 -6.68 15.97 1.95
C ASP A 76 -6.14 16.10 3.40
N ILE A 77 -4.82 16.12 3.58
CA ILE A 77 -4.16 16.37 4.87
C ILE A 77 -4.18 17.86 5.25
N LEU A 78 -4.22 18.75 4.24
CA LEU A 78 -4.09 20.19 4.43
C LEU A 78 -5.44 20.89 4.37
N GLN A 79 -5.52 22.04 5.04
CA GLN A 79 -6.65 22.95 4.92
C GLN A 79 -6.44 23.87 3.72
N PHE A 80 -7.33 23.79 2.74
CA PHE A 80 -7.33 24.70 1.60
C PHE A 80 -8.27 25.87 1.83
N VAL A 81 -7.80 27.06 1.50
CA VAL A 81 -8.57 28.30 1.57
C VAL A 81 -8.94 28.75 0.17
N LYS A 82 -10.20 29.11 -0.05
CA LYS A 82 -10.66 29.62 -1.35
C LYS A 82 -10.28 31.07 -1.54
N GLU A 83 -9.49 31.35 -2.56
CA GLU A 83 -9.08 32.68 -2.95
C GLU A 83 -10.17 33.44 -3.73
N ARG A 84 -10.07 34.79 -3.78
CA ARG A 84 -11.03 35.64 -4.48
C ARG A 84 -11.16 35.34 -5.98
N GLN A 85 -10.12 34.80 -6.59
CA GLN A 85 -10.08 34.42 -8.00
C GLN A 85 -10.68 33.03 -8.27
N GLY A 86 -11.19 32.35 -7.23
CA GLY A 86 -11.91 31.08 -7.36
C GLY A 86 -11.05 29.81 -7.30
N HIS A 87 -9.75 29.92 -7.16
CA HIS A 87 -8.83 28.81 -6.87
C HIS A 87 -8.67 28.58 -5.36
N PHE A 88 -8.05 27.48 -4.98
CA PHE A 88 -7.83 27.09 -3.60
C PHE A 88 -6.34 27.00 -3.33
N THR A 89 -5.89 27.53 -2.19
CA THR A 89 -4.50 27.51 -1.75
C THR A 89 -4.34 26.87 -0.39
N ALA A 90 -3.24 26.16 -0.18
CA ALA A 90 -2.78 25.67 1.12
C ALA A 90 -1.28 25.86 1.24
N SER A 91 -0.80 26.13 2.43
CA SER A 91 0.64 26.30 2.72
C SER A 91 1.03 25.39 3.88
N TYR A 92 2.23 24.84 3.81
CA TYR A 92 2.73 23.92 4.85
C TYR A 92 4.25 23.98 4.99
N ASP A 93 4.71 23.54 6.16
CA ASP A 93 6.11 23.25 6.46
C ASP A 93 6.31 21.78 6.77
N LEU A 94 7.30 21.16 6.13
CA LEU A 94 7.77 19.81 6.43
C LEU A 94 9.18 19.86 7.01
N PHE A 95 9.31 19.72 8.32
CA PHE A 95 10.59 19.58 9.00
C PHE A 95 11.00 18.11 9.04
N VAL A 96 12.25 17.85 8.66
CA VAL A 96 12.87 16.53 8.74
C VAL A 96 14.13 16.65 9.57
N SER A 97 14.10 16.12 10.79
CA SER A 97 15.18 16.26 11.78
C SER A 97 15.80 14.90 12.09
N ILE A 98 17.12 14.89 12.23
CA ILE A 98 17.92 13.71 12.58
C ILE A 98 18.51 13.91 13.97
N PHE A 99 18.32 12.93 14.84
CA PHE A 99 18.91 12.88 16.18
C PHE A 99 19.80 11.66 16.32
N ASP A 100 20.86 11.76 17.12
CA ASP A 100 21.66 10.60 17.50
C ASP A 100 20.94 9.73 18.56
N HIS A 101 21.56 8.59 18.92
CA HIS A 101 21.02 7.66 19.92
C HIS A 101 20.94 8.25 21.35
N LYS A 102 21.61 9.41 21.60
CA LYS A 102 21.56 10.14 22.88
C LYS A 102 20.50 11.24 22.87
N GLY A 103 19.84 11.48 21.73
CA GLY A 103 18.85 12.53 21.54
C GLY A 103 19.45 13.90 21.16
N ASN A 104 20.75 13.97 20.83
CA ASN A 104 21.34 15.21 20.33
C ASN A 104 20.88 15.44 18.88
N HIS A 105 20.52 16.69 18.59
CA HIS A 105 20.16 17.12 17.23
C HIS A 105 21.41 17.12 16.34
N ILE A 106 21.37 16.41 15.22
CA ILE A 106 22.49 16.26 14.28
C ILE A 106 22.28 17.10 13.04
N ALA A 107 21.10 17.06 12.44
CA ALA A 107 20.79 17.80 11.22
C ALA A 107 19.29 18.00 11.09
N GLU A 108 18.90 19.07 10.37
CA GLU A 108 17.51 19.35 10.02
C GLU A 108 17.42 19.93 8.62
N LYS A 109 16.36 19.62 7.92
CA LYS A 109 15.99 20.26 6.66
C LYS A 109 14.51 20.59 6.67
N LEU A 110 14.22 21.77 6.14
CA LEU A 110 12.87 22.26 5.89
C LEU A 110 12.56 22.06 4.40
N ALA A 111 11.42 21.49 4.12
CA ALA A 111 10.76 21.54 2.83
C ALA A 111 9.35 22.10 3.05
N GLY A 112 8.95 23.07 2.27
CA GLY A 112 7.63 23.69 2.36
C GLY A 112 7.23 24.20 1.00
N ASN A 113 5.94 24.27 0.74
CA ASN A 113 5.41 24.81 -0.51
C ASN A 113 4.03 25.40 -0.30
N ASP A 114 3.69 26.31 -1.22
CA ASP A 114 2.33 26.75 -1.44
C ASP A 114 1.73 25.88 -2.55
N ILE A 115 0.60 25.26 -2.26
CA ILE A 115 -0.16 24.47 -3.22
C ILE A 115 -1.33 25.30 -3.72
N ASN A 116 -1.49 25.32 -5.04
CA ASN A 116 -2.61 26.00 -5.69
C ASN A 116 -3.35 25.03 -6.58
N VAL A 117 -4.65 24.86 -6.33
CA VAL A 117 -5.51 23.96 -7.09
C VAL A 117 -6.77 24.67 -7.60
N PRO A 118 -7.26 24.33 -8.82
CA PRO A 118 -8.36 25.06 -9.45
C PRO A 118 -9.74 24.72 -8.91
N THR A 119 -9.93 23.53 -8.32
CA THR A 119 -11.27 23.03 -7.92
C THR A 119 -11.28 22.52 -6.50
N PHE A 120 -12.45 22.47 -5.91
CA PHE A 120 -12.64 21.89 -4.56
C PHE A 120 -12.30 20.39 -4.55
N GLU A 121 -12.63 19.65 -5.59
CA GLU A 121 -12.31 18.22 -5.68
C GLU A 121 -10.81 17.99 -5.61
N ALA A 122 -10.01 18.86 -6.22
CA ALA A 122 -8.55 18.77 -6.18
C ALA A 122 -7.97 19.00 -4.77
N THR A 123 -8.66 19.75 -3.89
CA THR A 123 -8.24 19.93 -2.48
C THR A 123 -8.32 18.64 -1.68
N ASN A 124 -9.24 17.74 -2.03
CA ASN A 124 -9.45 16.46 -1.37
C ASN A 124 -8.87 15.27 -2.16
N SER A 125 -8.10 15.56 -3.22
CA SER A 125 -7.51 14.52 -4.08
C SER A 125 -6.46 13.71 -3.32
N ARG A 126 -6.59 12.40 -3.37
CA ARG A 126 -5.60 11.43 -2.87
C ARG A 126 -4.63 10.95 -3.94
N GLU A 127 -4.93 11.21 -5.18
CA GLU A 127 -4.04 10.90 -6.32
C GLU A 127 -2.98 11.99 -6.51
N MET A 128 -3.32 13.23 -6.11
CA MET A 128 -2.37 14.35 -6.14
C MET A 128 -1.49 14.32 -4.89
N LEU A 129 -0.30 13.76 -5.05
CA LEU A 129 0.68 13.64 -3.98
C LEU A 129 1.72 14.76 -4.02
N ASN A 130 1.89 15.43 -2.89
CA ASN A 130 3.00 16.35 -2.64
C ASN A 130 4.22 15.52 -2.25
N LYS A 131 5.23 15.50 -3.11
CA LYS A 131 6.41 14.64 -2.95
C LYS A 131 7.64 15.48 -2.60
N HIS A 132 8.39 15.02 -1.59
CA HIS A 132 9.65 15.60 -1.17
C HIS A 132 10.74 14.54 -1.08
N GLN A 133 11.94 14.94 -1.46
CA GLN A 133 13.17 14.18 -1.26
C GLN A 133 14.18 15.03 -0.52
N LEU A 134 14.59 14.57 0.66
CA LEU A 134 15.61 15.22 1.45
C LEU A 134 16.80 14.27 1.63
N GLN A 135 17.99 14.82 1.73
CA GLN A 135 19.23 14.02 1.81
C GLN A 135 20.07 14.50 2.97
N PHE A 136 20.69 13.59 3.70
CA PHE A 136 21.58 13.88 4.83
C PHE A 136 22.85 13.03 4.69
N ASP A 137 24.00 13.68 4.76
CA ASP A 137 25.26 12.95 4.79
C ASP A 137 25.59 12.61 6.25
N LEU A 138 25.67 11.32 6.55
CA LEU A 138 25.78 10.76 7.89
C LEU A 138 26.91 9.73 7.96
N ILE A 139 27.44 9.51 9.15
CA ILE A 139 28.36 8.39 9.43
C ILE A 139 27.57 7.15 9.89
N PRO A 140 28.14 5.94 9.81
CA PRO A 140 27.52 4.74 10.36
C PRO A 140 27.22 4.88 11.85
N ALA A 141 25.95 4.85 12.22
CA ALA A 141 25.44 4.91 13.59
C ALA A 141 23.92 4.67 13.62
N GLN A 142 23.39 4.62 14.83
CA GLN A 142 21.94 4.62 15.07
C GLN A 142 21.42 6.06 15.18
N TYR A 143 20.35 6.34 14.46
CA TYR A 143 19.69 7.64 14.44
C TYR A 143 18.19 7.51 14.71
N LYS A 144 17.61 8.62 15.14
CA LYS A 144 16.16 8.84 15.16
C LYS A 144 15.83 9.91 14.12
N LEU A 145 15.00 9.54 13.14
CA LEU A 145 14.38 10.47 12.20
C LEU A 145 13.06 10.96 12.81
N VAL A 146 12.83 12.25 12.70
CA VAL A 146 11.57 12.90 13.09
C VAL A 146 11.08 13.72 11.90
N LEU A 147 9.80 13.51 11.55
CA LEU A 147 9.10 14.24 10.50
C LEU A 147 7.95 15.01 11.14
N ASN A 148 7.90 16.33 10.89
CA ASN A 148 6.81 17.18 11.31
C ASN A 148 6.27 17.93 10.08
N LEU A 149 5.03 17.62 9.69
CA LEU A 149 4.29 18.36 8.69
C LEU A 149 3.31 19.29 9.40
N THR A 150 3.44 20.59 9.21
CA THR A 150 2.58 21.62 9.83
C THR A 150 1.80 22.35 8.76
N ASP A 151 0.51 22.34 8.84
CA ASP A 151 -0.41 23.14 8.03
C ASP A 151 -0.45 24.58 8.56
N HIS A 152 -0.25 25.56 7.69
CA HIS A 152 -0.14 26.98 8.10
C HIS A 152 -1.50 27.58 8.51
N ASP A 153 -2.61 27.14 7.91
CA ASP A 153 -3.92 27.73 8.19
C ASP A 153 -4.50 27.21 9.50
N THR A 154 -4.38 25.92 9.75
CA THR A 154 -4.91 25.29 10.96
C THR A 154 -3.93 25.19 12.09
N GLN A 155 -2.62 25.38 11.84
CA GLN A 155 -1.52 25.14 12.77
C GLN A 155 -1.48 23.70 13.31
N LYS A 156 -2.17 22.77 12.66
CA LYS A 156 -2.12 21.35 13.00
C LYS A 156 -0.85 20.73 12.44
N SER A 157 -0.23 19.85 13.24
CA SER A 157 0.98 19.14 12.84
C SER A 157 0.78 17.64 12.85
N LEU A 158 1.29 16.97 11.83
CA LEU A 158 1.44 15.52 11.78
C LEU A 158 2.88 15.16 12.15
N HIS A 159 3.03 14.31 13.14
CA HIS A 159 4.32 13.89 13.66
C HIS A 159 4.56 12.41 13.34
N ARG A 160 5.79 12.07 12.89
CA ARG A 160 6.24 10.68 12.68
C ARG A 160 7.67 10.53 13.15
N GLU A 161 7.97 9.38 13.74
CA GLU A 161 9.32 9.01 14.15
C GLU A 161 9.71 7.65 13.57
N LYS A 162 10.99 7.50 13.23
CA LYS A 162 11.56 6.22 12.77
C LYS A 162 12.99 6.08 13.31
N LYS A 163 13.33 4.91 13.84
CA LYS A 163 14.71 4.55 14.12
C LYS A 163 15.39 4.13 12.82
N ILE A 164 16.61 4.58 12.60
CA ILE A 164 17.42 4.29 11.43
C ILE A 164 18.77 3.77 11.90
N ASP A 165 19.15 2.58 11.42
CA ASP A 165 20.46 1.99 11.63
C ASP A 165 21.25 2.12 10.32
N ILE A 166 22.22 3.01 10.27
CA ILE A 166 23.16 3.10 9.17
C ILE A 166 24.35 2.20 9.49
N ASN A 167 24.38 1.04 8.83
CA ASN A 167 25.44 0.08 8.97
C ASN A 167 26.58 0.41 8.00
N SER A 168 27.81 0.17 8.43
CA SER A 168 28.97 0.31 7.55
C SER A 168 28.98 -0.83 6.52
N PHE A 169 29.04 -0.50 5.25
CA PHE A 169 29.37 -1.48 4.22
C PHE A 169 30.87 -1.77 4.27
N ALA A 170 31.22 -3.02 4.46
CA ALA A 170 32.62 -3.45 4.52
C ALA A 170 33.31 -3.17 3.17
N GLN A 171 34.48 -2.51 3.19
CA GLN A 171 35.18 -2.17 1.95
C GLN A 171 35.91 -3.37 1.31
N ASP A 172 36.16 -4.40 2.09
CA ASP A 172 36.86 -5.65 1.72
C ASP A 172 35.92 -6.82 1.44
N LYS A 173 34.59 -6.61 1.60
CA LYS A 173 33.56 -7.62 1.36
C LYS A 173 32.48 -7.08 0.45
N ILE A 174 31.85 -7.98 -0.29
CA ILE A 174 30.70 -7.62 -1.09
C ILE A 174 29.56 -7.16 -0.16
N SER A 175 28.91 -6.08 -0.55
CA SER A 175 27.72 -5.54 0.14
C SER A 175 26.66 -5.09 -0.86
N VAL A 176 25.43 -4.93 -0.40
CA VAL A 176 24.29 -4.50 -1.22
C VAL A 176 23.41 -3.56 -0.38
N SER A 177 22.88 -2.52 -1.02
CA SER A 177 21.96 -1.59 -0.36
C SER A 177 20.56 -2.20 -0.15
N ALA A 178 19.70 -1.48 0.57
CA ALA A 178 18.26 -1.73 0.55
C ALA A 178 17.68 -1.52 -0.87
N ILE A 179 16.53 -2.14 -1.14
CA ILE A 179 15.83 -2.06 -2.43
C ILE A 179 14.82 -0.91 -2.39
N ILE A 180 14.87 -0.01 -3.37
CA ILE A 180 13.83 0.99 -3.65
C ILE A 180 12.94 0.46 -4.76
N PHE A 181 11.65 0.34 -4.50
CA PHE A 181 10.67 0.18 -5.58
C PHE A 181 10.30 1.54 -6.16
N ALA A 182 10.21 1.64 -7.48
CA ALA A 182 9.94 2.90 -8.17
C ALA A 182 8.93 2.74 -9.32
N ASP A 183 8.07 3.73 -9.45
CA ASP A 183 7.12 3.84 -10.58
C ASP A 183 7.82 4.39 -11.82
N LYS A 184 8.86 5.20 -11.62
CA LYS A 184 9.57 5.87 -12.70
C LYS A 184 11.05 6.00 -12.40
N LEU A 185 11.86 5.75 -13.44
CA LEU A 185 13.29 6.03 -13.48
C LEU A 185 13.59 6.98 -14.63
N ILE A 186 14.31 8.05 -14.35
CA ILE A 186 14.84 8.95 -15.38
C ILE A 186 16.32 8.65 -15.56
N THR A 187 16.70 8.31 -16.77
CA THR A 187 18.09 8.04 -17.15
C THR A 187 18.57 9.06 -18.18
N ASN A 188 19.85 9.39 -18.14
CA ASN A 188 20.49 10.19 -19.19
C ASN A 188 20.79 9.34 -20.44
N SER A 189 21.31 9.98 -21.49
CA SER A 189 21.71 9.33 -22.75
C SER A 189 22.74 8.19 -22.57
N LEU A 190 23.48 8.20 -21.46
CA LEU A 190 24.46 7.15 -21.11
C LEU A 190 23.86 6.06 -20.20
N LYS A 191 22.54 6.04 -20.04
CA LYS A 191 21.79 5.14 -19.14
C LYS A 191 22.14 5.26 -17.66
N ASN A 192 22.75 6.35 -17.23
CA ASN A 192 22.94 6.63 -15.81
C ASN A 192 21.63 7.16 -15.22
N ILE A 193 21.27 6.64 -14.05
CA ILE A 193 20.06 7.05 -13.34
C ILE A 193 20.27 8.44 -12.79
N GLN A 194 19.38 9.38 -13.16
CA GLN A 194 19.38 10.74 -12.71
C GLN A 194 18.34 11.00 -11.62
N GLU A 195 17.19 10.34 -11.75
CA GLU A 195 16.10 10.52 -10.82
C GLU A 195 15.34 9.20 -10.63
N ILE A 196 14.93 8.95 -9.40
CA ILE A 196 14.10 7.82 -9.01
C ILE A 196 12.83 8.41 -8.40
N SER A 197 11.65 8.03 -8.91
CA SER A 197 10.36 8.31 -8.29
C SER A 197 9.92 7.08 -7.49
N PRO A 198 10.17 7.04 -6.16
CA PRO A 198 9.86 5.87 -5.37
C PRO A 198 8.36 5.60 -5.28
N ASN A 199 8.00 4.34 -5.30
CA ASN A 199 6.69 3.84 -4.95
C ASN A 199 6.67 3.59 -3.43
N LEU A 200 6.28 4.61 -2.64
CA LEU A 200 6.40 4.57 -1.17
C LEU A 200 5.42 3.61 -0.50
N ASN A 201 4.29 3.31 -1.13
CA ASN A 201 3.36 2.28 -0.66
C ASN A 201 3.76 0.88 -1.12
N ARG A 202 4.79 0.76 -1.97
CA ARG A 202 5.30 -0.50 -2.51
C ARG A 202 4.20 -1.33 -3.16
N ASN A 203 3.28 -0.64 -3.82
CA ASN A 203 2.12 -1.24 -4.47
C ASN A 203 2.15 -1.02 -5.98
N PHE A 204 2.18 -2.11 -6.73
CA PHE A 204 2.14 -2.13 -8.18
C PHE A 204 0.67 -2.21 -8.63
N VAL A 205 0.14 -1.13 -9.19
CA VAL A 205 -1.32 -0.98 -9.46
C VAL A 205 -1.70 -1.13 -10.93
N ASP A 206 -0.73 -1.18 -11.85
CA ASP A 206 -1.00 -1.33 -13.28
C ASP A 206 -0.11 -2.43 -13.89
N PRO A 207 -0.70 -3.55 -14.36
CA PRO A 207 0.06 -4.66 -14.96
C PRO A 207 0.71 -4.32 -16.30
N LYS A 208 0.42 -3.15 -16.86
CA LYS A 208 1.00 -2.68 -18.14
C LYS A 208 2.09 -1.63 -17.93
N SER A 209 2.23 -1.12 -16.72
CA SER A 209 3.27 -0.15 -16.40
C SER A 209 4.59 -0.83 -16.00
N ASP A 210 5.68 -0.11 -16.14
CA ASP A 210 6.96 -0.50 -15.57
C ASP A 210 6.89 -0.45 -14.04
N PHE A 211 7.52 -1.42 -13.40
CA PHE A 211 7.71 -1.46 -11.96
C PHE A 211 9.16 -1.79 -11.66
N TRP A 212 9.90 -0.82 -11.19
CA TRP A 212 11.34 -0.90 -11.06
C TRP A 212 11.76 -1.23 -9.62
N ALA A 213 12.75 -2.10 -9.48
CA ALA A 213 13.50 -2.28 -8.25
C ALA A 213 14.92 -1.73 -8.46
N TYR A 214 15.28 -0.71 -7.70
CA TYR A 214 16.60 -0.10 -7.68
C TYR A 214 17.38 -0.49 -6.43
N PHE A 215 18.64 -0.79 -6.58
CA PHE A 215 19.59 -1.02 -5.49
C PHE A 215 21.03 -0.78 -5.97
N GLU A 216 21.94 -0.67 -5.03
CA GLU A 216 23.37 -0.53 -5.35
C GLU A 216 24.17 -1.72 -4.85
N ILE A 217 25.10 -2.18 -5.68
CA ILE A 217 26.05 -3.25 -5.37
C ILE A 217 27.39 -2.62 -5.07
N TYR A 218 28.02 -3.04 -3.98
CA TYR A 218 29.31 -2.59 -3.50
C TYR A 218 30.30 -3.78 -3.51
N PRO A 219 31.00 -4.04 -4.64
CA PRO A 219 31.94 -5.15 -4.72
C PRO A 219 33.20 -4.88 -3.90
N ALA A 220 33.80 -5.93 -3.34
CA ALA A 220 35.10 -5.85 -2.68
C ALA A 220 36.19 -5.42 -3.65
N SER A 221 36.12 -5.93 -4.90
CA SER A 221 37.09 -5.63 -5.97
C SER A 221 36.39 -5.20 -7.26
N THR A 222 36.93 -4.16 -7.92
CA THR A 222 36.41 -3.65 -9.20
C THR A 222 36.73 -4.51 -10.42
N SER A 223 37.40 -5.65 -10.24
CA SER A 223 37.75 -6.57 -11.33
C SER A 223 37.20 -7.99 -11.14
N SER A 224 36.41 -8.21 -10.07
CA SER A 224 35.84 -9.52 -9.78
C SER A 224 34.62 -9.83 -10.64
N ILE A 225 34.31 -11.12 -10.75
CA ILE A 225 33.07 -11.63 -11.28
C ILE A 225 32.17 -11.95 -10.08
N LEU A 226 30.96 -11.40 -10.10
CA LEU A 226 29.94 -11.57 -9.08
C LEU A 226 28.88 -12.54 -9.61
N LYS A 227 28.50 -13.54 -8.82
CA LYS A 227 27.25 -14.26 -9.07
C LYS A 227 26.12 -13.44 -8.56
N PHE A 228 25.18 -13.12 -9.42
CA PHE A 228 24.00 -12.32 -9.13
C PHE A 228 22.77 -13.19 -9.30
N ASN A 229 22.03 -13.36 -8.21
CA ASN A 229 20.77 -14.09 -8.18
C ASN A 229 19.68 -13.17 -7.69
N TYR A 230 18.50 -13.20 -8.33
CA TYR A 230 17.30 -12.66 -7.74
C TYR A 230 16.15 -13.65 -7.80
N THR A 231 15.35 -13.64 -6.75
CA THR A 231 14.18 -14.50 -6.60
C THR A 231 13.00 -13.61 -6.18
N VAL A 232 11.85 -13.81 -6.80
CA VAL A 232 10.58 -13.26 -6.29
C VAL A 232 9.77 -14.43 -5.76
N THR A 233 9.34 -14.33 -4.52
CA THR A 233 8.43 -15.30 -3.90
C THR A 233 7.05 -14.69 -3.68
N ASP A 234 6.02 -15.53 -3.68
CA ASP A 234 4.66 -15.17 -3.28
C ASP A 234 4.47 -15.19 -1.76
N ALA A 235 3.23 -14.98 -1.29
CA ALA A 235 2.88 -14.99 0.13
C ALA A 235 3.04 -16.37 0.81
N ALA A 236 3.17 -17.45 0.05
CA ALA A 236 3.44 -18.80 0.54
C ALA A 236 4.94 -19.18 0.44
N ASP A 237 5.82 -18.20 0.25
CA ASP A 237 7.26 -18.35 0.03
C ASP A 237 7.62 -19.23 -1.19
N GLN A 238 6.67 -19.41 -2.13
CA GLN A 238 6.94 -20.14 -3.37
C GLN A 238 7.62 -19.20 -4.38
N ALA A 239 8.73 -19.64 -4.94
CA ALA A 239 9.43 -18.85 -5.94
C ALA A 239 8.67 -18.85 -7.27
N ILE A 240 8.23 -17.67 -7.70
CA ILE A 240 7.56 -17.43 -8.98
C ILE A 240 8.52 -16.94 -10.07
N ILE A 241 9.62 -16.29 -9.67
CA ILE A 241 10.69 -15.84 -10.56
C ILE A 241 12.02 -16.27 -9.95
N ARG A 242 12.89 -16.83 -10.77
CA ARG A 242 14.32 -17.06 -10.43
C ARG A 242 15.17 -16.68 -11.61
N ASN A 243 16.21 -15.91 -11.34
CA ASN A 243 17.20 -15.55 -12.35
C ASN A 243 18.59 -15.59 -11.73
N GLU A 244 19.53 -16.17 -12.45
CA GLU A 244 20.92 -16.27 -12.06
C GLU A 244 21.80 -15.84 -13.23
N ARG A 245 22.79 -15.01 -12.97
CA ARG A 245 23.77 -14.57 -13.96
C ARG A 245 25.07 -14.11 -13.32
N GLU A 246 26.11 -14.04 -14.11
CA GLU A 246 27.35 -13.42 -13.72
C GLU A 246 27.40 -11.98 -14.18
N ILE A 247 27.88 -11.09 -13.32
CA ILE A 247 28.11 -9.68 -13.64
C ILE A 247 29.54 -9.30 -13.28
N LYS A 248 30.18 -8.51 -14.14
CA LYS A 248 31.54 -8.01 -13.88
C LYS A 248 31.50 -6.76 -13.04
N ALA A 249 32.20 -6.74 -11.94
CA ALA A 249 32.41 -5.54 -11.15
C ALA A 249 33.21 -4.51 -11.95
N SER A 250 32.66 -3.32 -12.15
CA SER A 250 33.29 -2.25 -12.93
C SER A 250 33.65 -1.03 -12.08
N ASN A 251 32.93 -0.82 -10.98
CA ASN A 251 33.10 0.31 -10.07
C ASN A 251 32.88 -0.13 -8.61
N LYS A 252 33.35 0.70 -7.66
CA LYS A 252 33.09 0.48 -6.22
C LYS A 252 31.61 0.70 -5.84
N ILE A 253 30.90 1.48 -6.61
CA ILE A 253 29.44 1.71 -6.49
C ILE A 253 28.83 1.36 -7.83
N MET A 254 27.95 0.36 -7.84
CA MET A 254 27.30 -0.15 -9.05
C MET A 254 25.78 -0.03 -8.89
N PRO A 255 25.14 1.05 -9.39
CA PRO A 255 23.69 1.13 -9.47
C PRO A 255 23.13 0.01 -10.34
N TYR A 256 22.06 -0.60 -9.87
CA TYR A 256 21.42 -1.71 -10.57
C TYR A 256 19.90 -1.57 -10.55
N VAL A 257 19.25 -1.96 -11.64
CA VAL A 257 17.79 -1.93 -11.78
C VAL A 257 17.26 -3.22 -12.34
N LEU A 258 16.11 -3.63 -11.84
CA LEU A 258 15.29 -4.69 -12.39
C LEU A 258 13.91 -4.11 -12.74
N ASN A 259 13.38 -4.47 -13.89
CA ASN A 259 11.97 -4.20 -14.22
C ASN A 259 11.16 -5.45 -13.90
N LEU A 260 10.32 -5.37 -12.90
CA LEU A 260 9.45 -6.47 -12.44
C LEU A 260 8.06 -6.41 -13.09
N GLY A 261 7.69 -5.30 -13.76
CA GLY A 261 6.35 -5.09 -14.29
C GLY A 261 5.92 -6.14 -15.31
N ASN A 262 6.87 -6.64 -16.11
CA ASN A 262 6.59 -7.69 -17.09
C ASN A 262 6.55 -9.11 -16.51
N ASP A 263 7.04 -9.30 -15.31
CA ASP A 263 7.21 -10.63 -14.70
C ASP A 263 6.11 -10.98 -13.70
N ILE A 264 5.53 -9.96 -13.04
CA ILE A 264 4.40 -10.13 -12.12
C ILE A 264 3.10 -10.19 -12.93
N LYS A 265 2.41 -11.33 -12.89
CA LYS A 265 1.20 -11.58 -13.71
C LYS A 265 -0.08 -11.70 -12.91
N THR A 266 0.00 -11.84 -11.60
CA THR A 266 -1.14 -12.01 -10.70
C THR A 266 -1.09 -11.00 -9.57
N PRO A 267 -2.23 -10.51 -9.08
CA PRO A 267 -2.28 -9.76 -7.84
C PRO A 267 -1.82 -10.61 -6.66
N GLY A 268 -1.21 -9.96 -5.69
CA GLY A 268 -0.72 -10.66 -4.51
C GLY A 268 0.35 -9.88 -3.75
N ARG A 269 0.86 -10.49 -2.70
CA ARG A 269 2.02 -10.00 -1.95
C ARG A 269 3.24 -10.81 -2.33
N TYR A 270 4.35 -10.10 -2.50
CA TYR A 270 5.59 -10.66 -3.01
C TYR A 270 6.78 -10.20 -2.19
N THR A 271 7.82 -11.01 -2.20
CA THR A 271 9.14 -10.65 -1.66
C THR A 271 10.18 -10.76 -2.76
N LEU A 272 10.89 -9.67 -3.05
CA LEU A 272 12.07 -9.68 -3.90
C LEU A 272 13.29 -9.91 -3.02
N ILE A 273 14.07 -10.94 -3.34
CA ILE A 273 15.31 -11.32 -2.68
C ILE A 273 16.44 -11.17 -3.67
N ILE A 274 17.45 -10.36 -3.35
CA ILE A 274 18.69 -10.20 -4.12
C ILE A 274 19.80 -10.89 -3.35
N GLN A 275 20.51 -11.79 -4.02
CA GLN A 275 21.68 -12.48 -3.48
C GLN A 275 22.87 -12.29 -4.39
N LEU A 276 23.97 -11.88 -3.81
CA LEU A 276 25.25 -11.68 -4.48
C LEU A 276 26.32 -12.56 -3.84
N GLU A 277 27.18 -13.14 -4.67
CA GLU A 277 28.35 -13.89 -4.21
C GLU A 277 29.59 -13.35 -4.90
N GLU A 278 30.62 -13.05 -4.13
CA GLU A 278 31.95 -12.68 -4.59
C GLU A 278 32.99 -13.60 -3.91
N LYS A 279 33.58 -14.53 -4.67
CA LYS A 279 34.44 -15.61 -4.12
C LYS A 279 33.67 -16.44 -3.08
N THR A 280 34.00 -16.29 -1.78
CA THR A 280 33.38 -16.99 -0.66
C THR A 280 32.39 -16.10 0.14
N GLU A 281 32.38 -14.81 -0.15
CA GLU A 281 31.53 -13.83 0.57
C GLU A 281 30.17 -13.70 -0.09
N LYS A 282 29.14 -13.48 0.72
CA LYS A 282 27.75 -13.32 0.28
C LYS A 282 27.14 -12.05 0.84
N ALA A 283 26.32 -11.38 0.04
CA ALA A 283 25.47 -10.29 0.46
C ALA A 283 24.04 -10.55 0.03
N ILE A 284 23.09 -10.28 0.92
CA ILE A 284 21.66 -10.50 0.68
C ILE A 284 20.89 -9.26 1.12
N THR A 285 19.92 -8.89 0.32
CA THR A 285 18.90 -7.88 0.68
C THR A 285 17.55 -8.35 0.18
N GLU A 286 16.49 -7.99 0.90
CA GLU A 286 15.11 -8.33 0.53
C GLU A 286 14.16 -7.17 0.77
N ALA A 287 13.09 -7.14 0.00
CA ALA A 287 12.02 -6.16 0.18
C ALA A 287 10.67 -6.73 -0.24
N LYS A 288 9.64 -6.43 0.53
CA LYS A 288 8.26 -6.82 0.26
C LYS A 288 7.55 -5.76 -0.57
N PHE A 289 6.70 -6.22 -1.48
CA PHE A 289 5.82 -5.36 -2.28
C PHE A 289 4.49 -6.07 -2.55
N SER A 290 3.50 -5.32 -3.02
CA SER A 290 2.22 -5.86 -3.45
C SER A 290 1.93 -5.51 -4.90
N ALA A 291 1.13 -6.34 -5.56
CA ALA A 291 0.56 -6.07 -6.86
C ALA A 291 -0.97 -6.09 -6.70
N ASN A 292 -1.62 -4.92 -6.86
CA ASN A 292 -3.06 -4.77 -6.72
C ASN A 292 -3.57 -3.96 -7.90
N TRP A 293 -4.21 -4.62 -8.86
CA TRP A 293 -4.69 -3.98 -10.07
C TRP A 293 -6.15 -3.60 -9.94
N SER A 294 -6.46 -2.32 -10.00
CA SER A 294 -7.82 -1.78 -9.86
C SER A 294 -8.81 -2.17 -10.97
N ASN A 295 -8.29 -2.68 -12.10
CA ASN A 295 -9.09 -3.21 -13.22
C ASN A 295 -8.88 -4.72 -13.38
N PHE A 296 -8.62 -5.41 -12.27
CA PHE A 296 -8.38 -6.83 -12.30
C PHE A 296 -9.64 -7.59 -12.72
N GLU A 297 -9.52 -8.33 -13.82
CA GLU A 297 -10.53 -9.30 -14.18
C GLU A 297 -10.64 -10.34 -13.07
N PHE A 298 -11.80 -10.45 -12.50
CA PHE A 298 -12.19 -11.30 -11.38
C PHE A 298 -11.71 -12.75 -11.50
N SER A 299 -11.62 -13.24 -12.76
CA SER A 299 -11.13 -14.56 -13.15
C SER A 299 -9.68 -14.88 -12.74
N LYS A 300 -8.93 -13.88 -12.24
CA LYS A 300 -7.50 -14.04 -11.87
C LYS A 300 -7.24 -14.01 -10.36
N LEU A 301 -8.24 -13.75 -9.51
CA LEU A 301 -8.12 -13.93 -8.07
C LEU A 301 -8.00 -15.43 -7.77
N ASN A 302 -7.10 -15.76 -6.82
CA ASN A 302 -7.15 -17.10 -6.23
C ASN A 302 -8.56 -17.32 -5.67
N ILE A 303 -9.24 -18.35 -6.16
CA ILE A 303 -10.63 -18.65 -5.81
C ILE A 303 -10.86 -18.73 -4.29
N ASN A 304 -9.86 -19.19 -3.53
CA ASN A 304 -9.95 -19.24 -2.07
C ASN A 304 -10.05 -17.82 -1.48
N THR A 305 -9.20 -16.90 -1.90
CA THR A 305 -9.24 -15.50 -1.45
C THR A 305 -10.57 -14.85 -1.84
N ALA A 306 -11.06 -15.10 -3.07
CA ALA A 306 -12.34 -14.57 -3.52
C ALA A 306 -13.50 -15.03 -2.63
N ILE A 307 -13.51 -16.31 -2.26
CA ILE A 307 -14.51 -16.88 -1.36
C ILE A 307 -14.37 -16.33 0.07
N GLU A 308 -13.14 -16.18 0.57
CA GLU A 308 -12.89 -15.64 1.92
C GLU A 308 -13.42 -14.22 2.09
N THR A 309 -13.37 -13.38 1.04
CA THR A 309 -13.91 -12.00 1.11
C THR A 309 -15.43 -11.98 1.36
N LEU A 310 -16.14 -13.07 1.05
CA LEU A 310 -17.60 -13.17 1.23
C LEU A 310 -18.03 -13.47 2.67
N LYS A 311 -17.10 -13.56 3.63
CA LYS A 311 -17.38 -13.90 5.05
C LYS A 311 -18.44 -13.03 5.72
N GLU A 312 -18.62 -11.79 5.28
CA GLU A 312 -19.65 -10.89 5.82
C GLU A 312 -21.06 -11.17 5.28
N PHE A 313 -21.17 -11.95 4.20
CA PHE A 313 -22.43 -12.28 3.52
C PHE A 313 -22.80 -13.76 3.59
N VAL A 314 -21.80 -14.59 3.90
CA VAL A 314 -21.93 -16.05 3.97
C VAL A 314 -21.48 -16.52 5.36
N PRO A 315 -22.24 -17.39 6.02
CA PRO A 315 -21.85 -17.92 7.33
C PRO A 315 -20.45 -18.56 7.29
N GLU A 316 -19.65 -18.30 8.31
CA GLU A 316 -18.25 -18.77 8.38
C GLU A 316 -18.12 -20.29 8.20
N LYS A 317 -19.10 -21.04 8.70
CA LYS A 317 -19.17 -22.50 8.52
C LYS A 317 -19.25 -22.88 7.04
N ASP A 318 -20.03 -22.16 6.25
CA ASP A 318 -20.24 -22.44 4.83
C ASP A 318 -19.01 -22.05 4.02
N ILE A 319 -18.36 -20.92 4.37
CA ILE A 319 -17.05 -20.54 3.81
C ILE A 319 -16.01 -21.64 4.09
N LYS A 320 -15.90 -22.12 5.33
CA LYS A 320 -14.96 -23.18 5.68
C LYS A 320 -15.25 -24.49 4.92
N ASN A 321 -16.51 -24.83 4.75
CA ASN A 321 -16.91 -26.06 4.03
C ASN A 321 -16.53 -25.96 2.55
N ILE A 322 -16.83 -24.83 1.88
CA ILE A 322 -16.55 -24.67 0.45
C ILE A 322 -15.04 -24.60 0.18
N LEU A 323 -14.27 -23.99 1.06
CA LEU A 323 -12.80 -23.91 0.94
C LEU A 323 -12.11 -25.28 1.00
N GLN A 324 -12.76 -26.30 1.58
CA GLN A 324 -12.24 -27.67 1.64
C GLN A 324 -12.59 -28.51 0.39
N THR A 325 -13.37 -27.99 -0.54
CA THR A 325 -13.75 -28.70 -1.76
C THR A 325 -12.70 -28.51 -2.86
N PRO A 326 -12.71 -29.30 -3.93
CA PRO A 326 -11.87 -29.08 -5.11
C PRO A 326 -12.14 -27.72 -5.77
N ASP A 327 -11.17 -27.16 -6.46
CA ASP A 327 -11.25 -25.81 -7.07
C ASP A 327 -12.42 -25.71 -8.08
N SER A 328 -12.67 -26.74 -8.87
CA SER A 328 -13.84 -26.76 -9.78
C SER A 328 -15.19 -26.64 -9.07
N THR A 329 -15.29 -27.14 -7.84
CA THR A 329 -16.51 -27.01 -7.02
C THR A 329 -16.60 -25.60 -6.43
N LYS A 330 -15.47 -25.02 -6.02
CA LYS A 330 -15.39 -23.65 -5.54
C LYS A 330 -15.77 -22.65 -6.62
N GLU A 331 -15.24 -22.82 -7.84
CA GLU A 331 -15.56 -21.99 -9.00
C GLU A 331 -17.05 -22.04 -9.33
N ALA A 332 -17.62 -23.24 -9.44
CA ALA A 332 -19.05 -23.40 -9.72
C ALA A 332 -19.94 -22.81 -8.62
N TRP A 333 -19.58 -22.98 -7.35
CA TRP A 333 -20.28 -22.36 -6.23
C TRP A 333 -20.21 -20.85 -6.28
N PHE A 334 -19.03 -20.31 -6.56
CA PHE A 334 -18.76 -18.89 -6.63
C PHE A 334 -19.52 -18.21 -7.79
N GLU A 335 -19.53 -18.82 -8.98
CA GLU A 335 -20.32 -18.36 -10.12
C GLU A 335 -21.82 -18.36 -9.81
N LEU A 336 -22.31 -19.43 -9.19
CA LEU A 336 -23.72 -19.53 -8.81
C LEU A 336 -24.08 -18.47 -7.76
N PHE A 337 -23.22 -18.25 -6.75
CA PHE A 337 -23.41 -17.24 -5.72
C PHE A 337 -23.66 -15.85 -6.30
N TRP A 338 -22.86 -15.45 -7.27
CA TRP A 338 -22.99 -14.14 -7.91
C TRP A 338 -24.13 -14.10 -8.94
N LYS A 339 -24.34 -15.15 -9.69
CA LYS A 339 -25.42 -15.24 -10.67
C LYS A 339 -26.81 -15.10 -10.02
N GLU A 340 -27.01 -15.69 -8.84
CA GLU A 340 -28.27 -15.55 -8.08
C GLU A 340 -28.50 -14.15 -7.54
N ARG A 341 -27.46 -13.31 -7.50
CA ARG A 341 -27.46 -11.94 -6.95
C ARG A 341 -27.24 -10.86 -8.00
N ASP A 342 -27.27 -11.26 -9.24
CA ASP A 342 -27.12 -10.35 -10.38
C ASP A 342 -28.35 -9.43 -10.50
N PRO A 343 -28.20 -8.10 -10.37
CA PRO A 343 -29.32 -7.16 -10.50
C PRO A 343 -29.78 -7.00 -11.97
N THR A 344 -28.95 -7.38 -12.94
CA THR A 344 -29.22 -7.23 -14.39
C THR A 344 -28.87 -8.51 -15.16
N PRO A 345 -29.57 -9.64 -14.89
CA PRO A 345 -29.19 -10.97 -15.40
C PRO A 345 -29.23 -11.11 -16.93
N ASP A 346 -29.76 -10.12 -17.63
CA ASP A 346 -29.81 -10.05 -19.10
C ASP A 346 -28.56 -9.36 -19.70
N THR A 347 -27.59 -8.94 -18.88
CA THR A 347 -26.33 -8.35 -19.34
C THR A 347 -25.15 -9.28 -19.09
N ASP A 348 -24.01 -9.02 -19.78
CA ASP A 348 -22.77 -9.81 -19.60
C ASP A 348 -22.02 -9.46 -18.31
N LYS A 349 -22.50 -8.49 -17.52
CA LYS A 349 -21.83 -7.95 -16.33
C LYS A 349 -22.73 -8.05 -15.12
N ASN A 350 -22.16 -8.47 -14.02
CA ASN A 350 -22.80 -8.42 -12.71
C ASN A 350 -22.31 -7.18 -11.95
N GLU A 351 -23.09 -6.10 -11.96
CA GLU A 351 -22.71 -4.83 -11.33
C GLU A 351 -22.55 -4.95 -9.81
N LEU A 352 -23.29 -5.86 -9.18
CA LEU A 352 -23.18 -6.10 -7.75
C LEU A 352 -21.83 -6.73 -7.41
N GLN A 353 -21.41 -7.70 -8.21
CA GLN A 353 -20.10 -8.33 -8.08
C GLN A 353 -18.96 -7.33 -8.34
N GLU A 354 -19.05 -6.56 -9.42
CA GLU A 354 -18.06 -5.52 -9.75
C GLU A 354 -17.92 -4.51 -8.59
N GLU A 355 -19.05 -4.01 -8.06
CA GLU A 355 -19.06 -3.05 -6.95
C GLU A 355 -18.46 -3.65 -5.67
N PHE A 356 -18.81 -4.88 -5.34
CA PHE A 356 -18.26 -5.56 -4.16
C PHE A 356 -16.74 -5.64 -4.20
N TYR A 357 -16.19 -6.09 -5.34
CA TYR A 357 -14.73 -6.24 -5.44
C TYR A 357 -14.00 -4.92 -5.63
N HIS A 358 -14.66 -3.91 -6.16
CA HIS A 358 -14.17 -2.54 -6.10
C HIS A 358 -13.96 -2.09 -4.65
N ARG A 359 -14.87 -2.44 -3.74
CA ARG A 359 -14.72 -2.13 -2.31
C ARG A 359 -13.61 -2.94 -1.65
N VAL A 360 -13.45 -4.21 -2.04
CA VAL A 360 -12.33 -5.05 -1.56
C VAL A 360 -10.99 -4.44 -1.98
N ASP A 361 -10.87 -4.04 -3.24
CA ASP A 361 -9.66 -3.38 -3.76
C ASP A 361 -9.39 -2.06 -3.06
N PHE A 362 -10.42 -1.23 -2.87
CA PHE A 362 -10.30 0.00 -2.11
C PHE A 362 -9.79 -0.27 -0.69
N ALA A 363 -10.38 -1.24 0.00
CA ALA A 363 -9.97 -1.60 1.35
C ALA A 363 -8.50 -2.05 1.39
N ASN A 364 -8.06 -2.85 0.42
CA ASN A 364 -6.68 -3.29 0.32
C ASN A 364 -5.71 -2.13 0.07
N ASN A 365 -6.08 -1.21 -0.80
CA ASN A 365 -5.24 -0.06 -1.13
C ASN A 365 -5.12 0.95 0.03
N ASN A 366 -6.17 1.07 0.87
CA ASN A 366 -6.25 2.13 1.87
C ASN A 366 -6.11 1.66 3.32
N PHE A 367 -6.37 0.40 3.63
CA PHE A 367 -6.42 -0.08 5.01
C PHE A 367 -5.46 -1.24 5.30
N THR A 368 -4.63 -1.65 4.35
CA THR A 368 -3.61 -2.67 4.57
C THR A 368 -2.61 -2.22 5.62
N VAL A 369 -2.34 -3.08 6.61
CA VAL A 369 -1.38 -2.82 7.68
C VAL A 369 -0.12 -3.66 7.44
N ASN A 370 0.83 -3.09 6.70
CA ASN A 370 2.05 -3.80 6.31
C ASN A 370 2.88 -4.28 7.50
N ALA A 371 2.87 -3.53 8.62
CA ALA A 371 3.58 -3.91 9.84
C ALA A 371 3.06 -5.23 10.47
N LEU A 372 1.79 -5.58 10.21
CA LEU A 372 1.12 -6.78 10.75
C LEU A 372 0.85 -7.84 9.67
N ASP A 373 1.29 -7.60 8.45
CA ASP A 373 0.98 -8.46 7.29
C ASP A 373 -0.53 -8.71 7.11
N LYS A 374 -1.35 -7.67 7.40
CA LYS A 374 -2.81 -7.74 7.43
C LYS A 374 -3.38 -7.02 6.22
N GLU A 375 -4.03 -7.77 5.34
CA GLU A 375 -4.71 -7.23 4.15
C GLU A 375 -5.81 -6.25 4.55
N GLY A 376 -6.00 -5.19 3.78
CA GLY A 376 -6.91 -4.10 4.11
C GLY A 376 -8.35 -4.55 4.34
N TRP A 377 -8.88 -5.45 3.51
CA TRP A 377 -10.22 -6.01 3.67
C TRP A 377 -10.39 -6.85 4.96
N LYS A 378 -9.29 -7.31 5.58
CA LYS A 378 -9.29 -8.03 6.87
C LYS A 378 -9.25 -7.12 8.09
N THR A 379 -8.99 -5.83 7.91
CA THR A 379 -9.04 -4.84 9.00
C THR A 379 -10.47 -4.50 9.36
N ASP A 380 -10.69 -3.94 10.55
CA ASP A 380 -12.04 -3.55 10.97
C ASP A 380 -12.62 -2.45 10.08
N ARG A 381 -11.77 -1.46 9.68
CA ARG A 381 -12.17 -0.44 8.69
C ARG A 381 -12.53 -1.07 7.35
N GLY A 382 -11.70 -1.98 6.87
CA GLY A 382 -11.94 -2.69 5.61
C GLY A 382 -13.23 -3.51 5.63
N ASN A 383 -13.50 -4.22 6.70
CA ASN A 383 -14.73 -4.99 6.85
C ASN A 383 -15.98 -4.10 6.78
N ILE A 384 -15.98 -2.97 7.50
CA ILE A 384 -17.10 -2.01 7.47
C ILE A 384 -17.25 -1.40 6.07
N TYR A 385 -16.14 -1.04 5.43
CA TYR A 385 -16.16 -0.45 4.09
C TYR A 385 -16.65 -1.44 3.02
N VAL A 386 -16.17 -2.67 3.01
CA VAL A 386 -16.61 -3.71 2.06
C VAL A 386 -18.11 -3.96 2.22
N LYS A 387 -18.59 -4.00 3.46
CA LYS A 387 -19.99 -4.30 3.78
C LYS A 387 -20.93 -3.16 3.40
N TYR A 388 -20.61 -1.94 3.79
CA TYR A 388 -21.56 -0.80 3.70
C TYR A 388 -21.18 0.24 2.63
N GLY A 389 -19.98 0.09 2.02
CA GLY A 389 -19.43 1.09 1.11
C GLY A 389 -18.82 2.27 1.86
N PRO A 390 -18.60 3.41 1.16
CA PRO A 390 -18.04 4.61 1.77
C PRO A 390 -18.97 5.19 2.84
N PRO A 391 -18.43 5.66 3.98
CA PRO A 391 -19.20 6.43 4.95
C PRO A 391 -19.66 7.75 4.36
N THR A 392 -20.71 8.34 4.95
CA THR A 392 -21.25 9.65 4.55
C THR A 392 -20.28 10.77 4.95
N ASP A 393 -19.64 10.63 6.12
CA ASP A 393 -18.64 11.56 6.63
C ASP A 393 -17.63 10.84 7.54
N VAL A 394 -16.45 11.44 7.72
CA VAL A 394 -15.36 10.90 8.56
C VAL A 394 -14.72 12.01 9.38
N GLU A 395 -14.82 11.89 10.69
CA GLU A 395 -14.01 12.69 11.61
C GLU A 395 -12.70 11.94 11.94
N ARG A 396 -11.57 12.65 11.87
CA ARG A 396 -10.24 12.12 12.20
C ARG A 396 -9.59 12.91 13.32
N HIS A 397 -9.08 12.17 14.31
CA HIS A 397 -8.41 12.73 15.46
C HIS A 397 -7.05 12.04 15.60
N GLN A 398 -6.00 12.68 15.10
CA GLN A 398 -4.67 12.05 15.01
C GLN A 398 -3.70 12.51 16.09
N ASP A 399 -3.89 13.70 16.67
CA ASP A 399 -2.90 14.35 17.55
C ASP A 399 -3.53 14.94 18.82
N GLN A 400 -4.22 14.11 19.59
CA GLN A 400 -4.58 14.51 20.96
C GLN A 400 -3.50 14.03 21.93
N LEU A 401 -2.92 14.95 22.70
CA LEU A 401 -1.96 14.64 23.75
C LEU A 401 -2.48 13.51 24.65
N ASN A 402 -1.78 12.37 24.65
CA ASN A 402 -2.08 11.17 25.43
C ASN A 402 -3.29 10.32 24.99
N LEU A 403 -3.83 10.52 23.79
CA LEU A 403 -4.84 9.62 23.22
C LEU A 403 -4.31 8.98 21.93
N PRO A 404 -4.59 7.70 21.69
CA PRO A 404 -4.28 7.09 20.40
C PRO A 404 -5.09 7.74 19.28
N PRO A 405 -4.59 7.74 18.03
CA PRO A 405 -5.35 8.18 16.87
C PRO A 405 -6.68 7.45 16.77
N TYR A 406 -7.76 8.18 16.48
CA TYR A 406 -9.06 7.58 16.27
C TYR A 406 -9.82 8.22 15.11
N GLU A 407 -10.74 7.47 14.52
CA GLU A 407 -11.66 7.90 13.45
C GLU A 407 -13.10 7.59 13.83
N ILE A 408 -14.04 8.48 13.44
CA ILE A 408 -15.47 8.26 13.54
C ILE A 408 -16.05 8.28 12.14
N TRP A 409 -16.64 7.16 11.73
CA TRP A 409 -17.30 7.04 10.43
C TRP A 409 -18.80 7.14 10.56
N TYR A 410 -19.40 8.05 9.84
CA TYR A 410 -20.84 8.33 9.82
C TYR A 410 -21.48 7.64 8.63
N TYR A 411 -22.54 6.87 8.87
CA TYR A 411 -23.38 6.26 7.85
C TYR A 411 -24.83 6.74 8.05
N GLU A 412 -25.17 7.91 7.49
CA GLU A 412 -26.49 8.53 7.66
C GLU A 412 -27.64 7.61 7.23
N LYS A 413 -27.48 6.90 6.09
CA LYS A 413 -28.51 5.96 5.60
C LYS A 413 -28.77 4.79 6.56
N LEU A 414 -27.84 4.48 7.44
CA LEU A 414 -27.93 3.40 8.42
C LEU A 414 -28.26 3.92 9.82
N ASP A 415 -28.24 5.24 10.01
CA ASP A 415 -28.29 5.89 11.32
C ASP A 415 -27.28 5.29 12.29
N ARG A 416 -26.01 5.18 11.84
CA ARG A 416 -24.92 4.55 12.58
C ARG A 416 -23.63 5.33 12.52
N ARG A 417 -22.88 5.23 13.63
CA ARG A 417 -21.51 5.74 13.78
C ARG A 417 -20.60 4.60 14.21
N TYR A 418 -19.44 4.48 13.55
CA TYR A 418 -18.41 3.49 13.84
C TYR A 418 -17.18 4.21 14.34
N TYR A 419 -16.70 3.83 15.53
CA TYR A 419 -15.53 4.43 16.18
C TYR A 419 -14.35 3.49 16.06
N PHE A 420 -13.28 3.93 15.45
CA PHE A 420 -12.05 3.16 15.24
C PHE A 420 -10.90 3.82 15.98
N GLU A 421 -10.04 3.05 16.64
CA GLU A 421 -8.89 3.51 17.40
C GLU A 421 -7.62 2.75 17.00
N ASP A 422 -6.52 3.47 16.70
CA ASP A 422 -5.19 2.87 16.46
C ASP A 422 -4.36 2.88 17.73
N LYS A 423 -4.59 1.89 18.60
CA LYS A 423 -3.86 1.74 19.89
C LYS A 423 -2.38 1.47 19.71
N SER A 424 -2.00 0.91 18.59
CA SER A 424 -0.63 0.48 18.32
C SER A 424 0.21 1.54 17.61
N GLY A 425 -0.42 2.55 16.99
CA GLY A 425 0.24 3.56 16.19
C GLY A 425 0.83 3.04 14.88
N VAL A 426 0.43 1.81 14.45
CA VAL A 426 0.92 1.18 13.20
C VAL A 426 -0.09 1.26 12.06
N GLY A 427 -1.22 1.97 12.26
CA GLY A 427 -2.29 2.11 11.28
C GLY A 427 -3.39 1.04 11.38
N ASP A 428 -3.34 0.13 12.37
CA ASP A 428 -4.39 -0.86 12.62
C ASP A 428 -5.52 -0.27 13.48
N PHE A 429 -6.40 0.47 12.85
CA PHE A 429 -7.57 1.07 13.47
C PHE A 429 -8.62 0.00 13.79
N GLN A 430 -8.76 -0.33 15.07
CA GLN A 430 -9.67 -1.33 15.57
C GLN A 430 -11.03 -0.72 15.92
N LEU A 431 -12.12 -1.40 15.59
CA LEU A 431 -13.46 -0.98 15.93
C LEU A 431 -13.69 -1.10 17.43
N VAL A 432 -13.91 0.03 18.11
CA VAL A 432 -14.08 0.07 19.57
C VAL A 432 -15.53 0.33 19.98
N ARG A 433 -16.36 0.95 19.11
CA ARG A 433 -17.75 1.27 19.42
C ARG A 433 -18.59 1.45 18.15
N ILE A 434 -19.86 1.10 18.23
CA ILE A 434 -20.91 1.38 17.24
C ILE A 434 -22.05 2.09 17.97
N GLU A 435 -22.54 3.18 17.40
CA GLU A 435 -23.73 3.93 17.86
C GLU A 435 -24.79 3.97 16.77
#